data_059eb4c40e47757d78b3cc50914f75b1
#
_entry.id   059eb4c40e47757d78b3cc50914f75b1
#
_cell.length_a   1.000
_cell.length_b   1.000
_cell.length_c   1.000
_cell.angle_alpha   90.00
_cell.angle_beta   90.00
_cell.angle_gamma   90.00
#
_symmetry.space_group_name_H-M   'P 1'
#
loop_
_entity.id
_entity.type
_entity.pdbx_description
1 polymer ?
#
loop_
_entity_poly.entity_id
_entity_poly.type
_entity_poly.pdbx_seq_one_letter_code
_entity_poly.pdbx_strand_id
1 'polypeptide(L)'
;MNKSKKILINENKSIKDALYKLTNTREKLLICVDNSNKFLGVINDGDIRRAILKKAKLNEKIKKYINKKASFVTDQISEVEASKLVTSRIMVLPVINSFQNVIGYYSFRGKEENFNIISKEVTVIGMGYVGLTLSAILAEVGFKVNGIDINRNIINKLNKKIVPFYEKDLSKYVDKN
;
A
#
# COMPACT_ATOMS: atom_id res chain seq x y z
N MET A 1 2.25 0.04 -12.32
CA MET A 1 1.23 0.70 -11.46
C MET A 1 0.87 -0.23 -10.33
N ASN A 2 1.29 0.10 -9.11
CA ASN A 2 1.31 -0.80 -7.95
C ASN A 2 -0.11 -1.29 -7.59
N LYS A 3 -0.38 -2.61 -7.65
CA LYS A 3 -1.71 -3.21 -7.39
C LYS A 3 -2.26 -2.85 -6.01
N SER A 4 -1.40 -2.56 -5.06
CA SER A 4 -1.74 -2.32 -3.66
C SER A 4 -2.36 -0.93 -3.38
N LYS A 5 -2.03 0.11 -4.14
CA LYS A 5 -2.73 1.42 -4.03
C LYS A 5 -4.15 1.42 -4.55
N LYS A 6 -4.57 0.36 -5.25
CA LYS A 6 -5.91 0.28 -5.84
C LYS A 6 -7.04 0.24 -4.80
N ILE A 7 -6.77 -0.31 -3.60
CA ILE A 7 -7.78 -0.50 -2.55
C ILE A 7 -7.94 0.71 -1.61
N LEU A 8 -6.98 1.66 -1.59
CA LEU A 8 -7.08 2.85 -0.75
C LEU A 8 -8.02 3.89 -1.35
N ILE A 9 -8.82 4.54 -0.53
CA ILE A 9 -9.66 5.66 -0.92
C ILE A 9 -9.62 6.78 0.12
N ASN A 10 -9.49 8.04 -0.33
CA ASN A 10 -9.52 9.18 0.56
C ASN A 10 -10.96 9.47 1.03
N GLU A 11 -11.14 9.83 2.30
CA GLU A 11 -12.44 10.12 2.92
C GLU A 11 -13.25 11.22 2.23
N ASN A 12 -12.58 12.13 1.52
CA ASN A 12 -13.20 13.24 0.83
C ASN A 12 -13.73 12.88 -0.57
N LYS A 13 -13.48 11.67 -1.04
CA LYS A 13 -14.06 11.15 -2.29
C LYS A 13 -15.55 10.91 -2.15
N SER A 14 -16.26 10.93 -3.27
CA SER A 14 -17.71 10.74 -3.30
C SER A 14 -18.11 9.24 -3.26
N ILE A 15 -19.38 8.99 -2.96
CA ILE A 15 -19.99 7.67 -3.11
C ILE A 15 -19.80 7.13 -4.53
N LYS A 16 -19.95 7.98 -5.55
CA LYS A 16 -19.72 7.62 -6.95
C LYS A 16 -18.28 7.14 -7.19
N ASP A 17 -17.29 7.87 -6.64
CA ASP A 17 -15.88 7.49 -6.76
C ASP A 17 -15.60 6.13 -6.08
N ALA A 18 -16.21 5.89 -4.94
CA ALA A 18 -16.06 4.63 -4.21
C ALA A 18 -16.65 3.45 -4.99
N LEU A 19 -17.86 3.59 -5.54
CA LEU A 19 -18.49 2.58 -6.40
C LEU A 19 -17.64 2.28 -7.62
N TYR A 20 -17.18 3.32 -8.32
CA TYR A 20 -16.31 3.17 -9.47
C TYR A 20 -15.02 2.41 -9.12
N LYS A 21 -14.43 2.75 -7.97
CA LYS A 21 -13.22 2.10 -7.50
C LYS A 21 -13.44 0.64 -7.12
N LEU A 22 -14.52 0.31 -6.40
CA LEU A 22 -14.90 -1.08 -6.08
C LEU A 22 -15.09 -1.92 -7.35
N THR A 23 -15.79 -1.39 -8.35
CA THR A 23 -16.02 -2.05 -9.64
C THR A 23 -14.71 -2.34 -10.36
N ASN A 24 -13.81 -1.34 -10.44
CA ASN A 24 -12.55 -1.47 -11.19
C ASN A 24 -11.50 -2.34 -10.51
N THR A 25 -11.50 -2.37 -9.18
CA THR A 25 -10.52 -3.17 -8.43
C THR A 25 -10.94 -4.62 -8.28
N ARG A 26 -12.23 -4.92 -8.49
CA ARG A 26 -12.88 -6.22 -8.18
C ARG A 26 -12.73 -6.60 -6.70
N GLU A 27 -12.40 -5.66 -5.85
CA GLU A 27 -12.33 -5.87 -4.41
C GLU A 27 -13.70 -5.60 -3.78
N LYS A 28 -14.02 -6.30 -2.70
CA LYS A 28 -15.32 -6.17 -2.04
C LYS A 28 -15.39 -5.01 -1.06
N LEU A 29 -14.24 -4.40 -0.73
CA LEU A 29 -14.15 -3.25 0.16
C LEU A 29 -12.94 -2.36 -0.19
N LEU A 30 -12.97 -1.12 0.30
CA LEU A 30 -11.89 -0.15 0.20
C LEU A 30 -11.43 0.26 1.59
N ILE A 31 -10.12 0.48 1.75
CA ILE A 31 -9.52 1.02 2.96
C ILE A 31 -9.58 2.54 2.87
N CYS A 32 -10.25 3.18 3.83
CA CYS A 32 -10.43 4.62 3.87
C CYS A 32 -9.30 5.28 4.66
N VAL A 33 -8.75 6.34 4.07
CA VAL A 33 -7.64 7.11 4.65
C VAL A 33 -7.92 8.61 4.58
N ASP A 34 -7.24 9.37 5.44
CA ASP A 34 -7.19 10.83 5.36
C ASP A 34 -6.15 11.33 4.34
N ASN A 35 -5.92 12.64 4.28
CA ASN A 35 -4.92 13.24 3.39
C ASN A 35 -3.46 12.86 3.75
N SER A 36 -3.22 12.45 4.99
CA SER A 36 -1.92 12.02 5.51
C SER A 36 -1.72 10.50 5.45
N ASN A 37 -2.62 9.77 4.77
CA ASN A 37 -2.62 8.31 4.66
C ASN A 37 -2.91 7.58 5.99
N LYS A 38 -3.46 8.26 6.99
CA LYS A 38 -3.89 7.61 8.24
C LYS A 38 -5.15 6.79 8.00
N PHE A 39 -5.20 5.63 8.65
CA PHE A 39 -6.34 4.73 8.61
C PHE A 39 -7.56 5.34 9.31
N LEU A 40 -8.70 5.36 8.63
CA LEU A 40 -9.97 5.85 9.16
C LEU A 40 -11.03 4.75 9.30
N GLY A 41 -10.82 3.62 8.66
CA GLY A 41 -11.77 2.52 8.60
C GLY A 41 -11.87 1.93 7.20
N VAL A 42 -12.97 1.24 6.93
CA VAL A 42 -13.24 0.64 5.62
C VAL A 42 -14.63 1.03 5.12
N ILE A 43 -14.85 0.91 3.82
CA ILE A 43 -16.16 1.03 3.19
C ILE A 43 -16.35 -0.10 2.18
N ASN A 44 -17.48 -0.77 2.20
CA ASN A 44 -17.81 -1.84 1.28
C ASN A 44 -19.07 -1.52 0.45
N ASP A 45 -19.36 -2.38 -0.54
CA ASP A 45 -20.57 -2.23 -1.36
C ASP A 45 -21.86 -2.18 -0.53
N GLY A 46 -21.95 -3.01 0.52
CA GLY A 46 -23.11 -3.02 1.41
C GLY A 46 -23.28 -1.72 2.20
N ASP A 47 -22.18 -1.07 2.64
CA ASP A 47 -22.24 0.23 3.32
C ASP A 47 -22.77 1.31 2.37
N ILE A 48 -22.29 1.32 1.14
CA ILE A 48 -22.74 2.27 0.11
C ILE A 48 -24.18 2.02 -0.27
N ARG A 49 -24.59 0.77 -0.47
CA ARG A 49 -25.96 0.41 -0.78
C ARG A 49 -26.93 0.85 0.32
N ARG A 50 -26.56 0.63 1.60
CA ARG A 50 -27.36 1.12 2.75
C ARG A 50 -27.44 2.65 2.78
N ALA A 51 -26.37 3.35 2.44
CA ALA A 51 -26.36 4.80 2.34
C ALA A 51 -27.36 5.30 1.28
N ILE A 52 -27.33 4.71 0.09
CA ILE A 52 -28.23 5.05 -1.04
C ILE A 52 -29.70 4.78 -0.67
N LEU A 53 -29.99 3.65 -0.03
CA LEU A 53 -31.34 3.34 0.46
C LEU A 53 -31.85 4.36 1.49
N LYS A 54 -30.92 5.00 2.24
CA LYS A 54 -31.21 6.13 3.15
C LYS A 54 -31.19 7.49 2.44
N LYS A 55 -31.34 7.51 1.10
CA LYS A 55 -31.41 8.71 0.26
C LYS A 55 -30.10 9.51 0.18
N ALA A 56 -28.92 8.89 0.44
CA ALA A 56 -27.64 9.53 0.19
C ALA A 56 -27.46 9.79 -1.31
N LYS A 57 -26.96 10.97 -1.65
CA LYS A 57 -26.67 11.37 -3.04
C LYS A 57 -25.30 10.83 -3.46
N LEU A 58 -25.14 10.45 -4.73
CA LEU A 58 -23.90 9.90 -5.26
C LEU A 58 -22.68 10.83 -5.17
N ASN A 59 -22.90 12.14 -5.10
CA ASN A 59 -21.86 13.16 -4.93
C ASN A 59 -21.51 13.43 -3.47
N GLU A 60 -22.20 12.83 -2.49
CA GLU A 60 -21.83 12.96 -1.09
C GLU A 60 -20.49 12.30 -0.78
N LYS A 61 -19.74 12.91 0.15
CA LYS A 61 -18.44 12.38 0.61
C LYS A 61 -18.64 11.10 1.41
N ILE A 62 -17.77 10.12 1.18
CA ILE A 62 -17.82 8.81 1.85
C ILE A 62 -17.53 8.90 3.35
N LYS A 63 -16.94 9.98 3.84
CA LYS A 63 -16.57 10.20 5.25
C LYS A 63 -17.69 9.84 6.24
N LYS A 64 -18.95 10.09 5.87
CA LYS A 64 -20.12 9.81 6.71
C LYS A 64 -20.47 8.32 6.80
N TYR A 65 -19.96 7.51 5.87
CA TYR A 65 -20.36 6.12 5.65
C TYR A 65 -19.26 5.12 5.94
N ILE A 66 -18.09 5.61 6.37
CA ILE A 66 -16.94 4.79 6.73
C ILE A 66 -17.26 3.95 7.97
N ASN A 67 -17.05 2.64 7.89
CA ASN A 67 -17.07 1.78 9.05
C ASN A 67 -15.77 1.96 9.85
N LYS A 68 -15.82 2.75 10.91
CA LYS A 68 -14.72 3.04 11.82
C LYS A 68 -14.40 1.91 12.80
N LYS A 69 -15.29 0.92 12.93
CA LYS A 69 -15.12 -0.26 13.81
C LYS A 69 -14.47 -1.44 13.06
N ALA A 70 -13.89 -1.19 11.89
CA ALA A 70 -13.22 -2.21 11.12
C ALA A 70 -11.97 -2.71 11.85
N SER A 71 -11.74 -4.02 11.82
CA SER A 71 -10.52 -4.63 12.36
C SER A 71 -9.32 -4.22 11.53
N PHE A 72 -8.19 -4.01 12.19
CA PHE A 72 -6.89 -3.77 11.60
C PHE A 72 -5.80 -4.43 12.48
N VAL A 73 -4.59 -4.52 11.99
CA VAL A 73 -3.42 -4.98 12.74
C VAL A 73 -2.26 -4.00 12.57
N THR A 74 -1.31 -4.09 13.50
CA THR A 74 -0.07 -3.31 13.41
C THR A 74 1.00 -4.11 12.65
N ASP A 75 2.06 -3.42 12.22
CA ASP A 75 3.22 -4.01 11.56
C ASP A 75 4.07 -4.93 12.47
N GLN A 76 3.73 -5.02 13.75
CA GLN A 76 4.35 -5.94 14.70
C GLN A 76 3.73 -7.34 14.71
N ILE A 77 2.57 -7.53 14.06
CA ILE A 77 1.94 -8.86 14.00
C ILE A 77 2.74 -9.81 13.11
N SER A 78 2.86 -11.06 13.53
CA SER A 78 3.42 -12.09 12.67
C SER A 78 2.44 -12.45 11.53
N GLU A 79 2.98 -12.90 10.39
CA GLU A 79 2.17 -13.32 9.25
C GLU A 79 1.22 -14.48 9.62
N VAL A 80 1.68 -15.40 10.46
CA VAL A 80 0.88 -16.54 10.96
C VAL A 80 -0.30 -16.08 11.82
N GLU A 81 -0.11 -15.08 12.67
CA GLU A 81 -1.20 -14.53 13.49
C GLU A 81 -2.17 -13.72 12.65
N ALA A 82 -1.67 -12.89 11.73
CA ALA A 82 -2.51 -12.12 10.83
C ALA A 82 -3.38 -13.03 9.96
N SER A 83 -2.83 -14.13 9.46
CA SER A 83 -3.55 -15.09 8.63
C SER A 83 -4.74 -15.74 9.34
N LYS A 84 -4.63 -15.99 10.64
CA LYS A 84 -5.74 -16.51 11.46
C LYS A 84 -6.90 -15.52 11.62
N LEU A 85 -6.62 -14.21 11.50
CA LEU A 85 -7.63 -13.16 11.62
C LEU A 85 -8.37 -12.91 10.31
N VAL A 86 -7.74 -13.23 9.17
CA VAL A 86 -8.36 -13.11 7.85
C VAL A 86 -9.28 -14.31 7.62
N THR A 87 -10.56 -14.05 7.46
CA THR A 87 -11.60 -15.07 7.33
C THR A 87 -12.59 -14.67 6.24
N SER A 88 -13.55 -15.54 5.94
CA SER A 88 -14.67 -15.19 5.05
C SER A 88 -15.50 -13.99 5.55
N ARG A 89 -15.42 -13.66 6.84
CA ARG A 89 -16.06 -12.48 7.44
C ARG A 89 -15.17 -11.24 7.41
N ILE A 90 -13.84 -11.42 7.59
CA ILE A 90 -12.83 -10.37 7.53
C ILE A 90 -12.02 -10.60 6.26
N MET A 91 -12.57 -10.17 5.11
CA MET A 91 -11.98 -10.43 3.80
C MET A 91 -10.74 -9.59 3.51
N VAL A 92 -10.59 -8.45 4.16
CA VAL A 92 -9.42 -7.57 4.08
C VAL A 92 -9.11 -7.06 5.48
N LEU A 93 -7.85 -7.22 5.88
CA LEU A 93 -7.34 -6.79 7.18
C LEU A 93 -6.22 -5.77 6.95
N PRO A 94 -6.49 -4.47 7.16
CA PRO A 94 -5.49 -3.42 7.02
C PRO A 94 -4.33 -3.60 7.99
N VAL A 95 -3.11 -3.27 7.54
CA VAL A 95 -1.92 -3.19 8.38
C VAL A 95 -1.49 -1.74 8.50
N ILE A 96 -1.34 -1.27 9.72
CA ILE A 96 -0.94 0.11 10.02
C ILE A 96 0.38 0.13 10.80
N ASN A 97 1.16 1.19 10.61
CA ASN A 97 2.36 1.43 11.41
C ASN A 97 2.03 2.21 12.70
N SER A 98 3.06 2.50 13.51
CA SER A 98 2.97 3.28 14.77
C SER A 98 2.39 4.69 14.57
N PHE A 99 2.48 5.27 13.36
CA PHE A 99 1.88 6.55 13.00
C PHE A 99 0.44 6.44 12.50
N GLN A 100 -0.17 5.23 12.58
CA GLN A 100 -1.48 4.89 12.06
C GLN A 100 -1.62 4.99 10.53
N ASN A 101 -0.52 5.05 9.79
CA ASN A 101 -0.55 5.03 8.34
C ASN A 101 -0.75 3.62 7.81
N VAL A 102 -1.57 3.49 6.77
CA VAL A 102 -1.78 2.20 6.11
C VAL A 102 -0.53 1.83 5.30
N ILE A 103 0.11 0.72 5.65
CA ILE A 103 1.33 0.22 5.00
C ILE A 103 1.09 -1.04 4.19
N GLY A 104 -0.02 -1.75 4.44
CA GLY A 104 -0.35 -2.98 3.75
C GLY A 104 -1.74 -3.48 4.11
N TYR A 105 -2.08 -4.63 3.62
CA TYR A 105 -3.27 -5.37 4.02
C TYR A 105 -3.13 -6.86 3.69
N TYR A 106 -3.73 -7.70 4.51
CA TYR A 106 -3.98 -9.10 4.21
C TYR A 106 -5.33 -9.23 3.51
N SER A 107 -5.44 -10.12 2.52
CA SER A 107 -6.70 -10.38 1.83
C SER A 107 -6.99 -11.88 1.78
N PHE A 108 -8.26 -12.23 2.01
CA PHE A 108 -8.75 -13.59 1.85
C PHE A 108 -9.21 -13.80 0.40
N ARG A 109 -8.50 -14.66 -0.32
CA ARG A 109 -8.85 -15.09 -1.68
C ARG A 109 -9.01 -16.61 -1.74
N GLY A 110 -10.02 -17.11 -1.05
CA GLY A 110 -10.26 -18.57 -0.98
C GLY A 110 -9.23 -19.29 -0.12
N LYS A 111 -8.39 -20.17 -0.71
CA LYS A 111 -7.37 -20.95 0.02
C LYS A 111 -6.02 -20.23 0.15
N GLU A 112 -5.84 -19.07 -0.52
CA GLU A 112 -4.59 -18.34 -0.50
C GLU A 112 -4.73 -17.03 0.28
N GLU A 113 -3.96 -16.91 1.34
CA GLU A 113 -3.80 -15.68 2.11
C GLU A 113 -2.63 -14.91 1.51
N ASN A 114 -2.88 -13.66 1.09
CA ASN A 114 -1.86 -12.84 0.47
C ASN A 114 -1.65 -11.55 1.26
N PHE A 115 -0.40 -11.29 1.67
CA PHE A 115 -0.01 -9.99 2.18
C PHE A 115 0.27 -9.04 1.00
N ASN A 116 -0.46 -7.94 0.96
CA ASN A 116 -0.33 -6.93 -0.08
C ASN A 116 0.30 -5.66 0.51
N ILE A 117 1.56 -5.40 0.15
CA ILE A 117 2.30 -4.22 0.61
C ILE A 117 1.78 -3.00 -0.15
N ILE A 118 1.36 -1.95 0.59
CA ILE A 118 0.90 -0.69 0.00
C ILE A 118 2.05 0.30 -0.16
N SER A 119 2.90 0.39 0.83
CA SER A 119 4.10 1.23 0.82
C SER A 119 5.06 0.73 1.89
N LYS A 120 6.27 0.37 1.49
CA LYS A 120 7.39 0.23 2.43
C LYS A 120 8.49 1.15 1.95
N GLU A 121 8.98 1.98 2.85
CA GLU A 121 10.13 2.83 2.64
C GLU A 121 11.31 2.21 3.38
N VAL A 122 12.42 2.03 2.68
CA VAL A 122 13.65 1.43 3.22
C VAL A 122 14.79 2.38 2.95
N THR A 123 15.64 2.57 3.95
CA THR A 123 16.88 3.31 3.79
C THR A 123 18.06 2.32 3.79
N VAL A 124 18.85 2.35 2.72
CA VAL A 124 20.08 1.57 2.60
C VAL A 124 21.27 2.51 2.78
N ILE A 125 22.11 2.22 3.78
CA ILE A 125 23.30 2.99 4.09
C ILE A 125 24.52 2.30 3.46
N GLY A 126 25.22 3.01 2.57
CA GLY A 126 26.30 2.49 1.75
C GLY A 126 25.82 2.03 0.39
N MET A 127 26.02 2.85 -0.66
CA MET A 127 25.61 2.57 -2.02
C MET A 127 26.77 2.00 -2.87
N GLY A 128 27.66 1.24 -2.22
CA GLY A 128 28.67 0.43 -2.88
C GLY A 128 28.04 -0.80 -3.54
N TYR A 129 28.88 -1.78 -3.88
CA TYR A 129 28.50 -2.97 -4.63
C TYR A 129 27.28 -3.71 -4.05
N VAL A 130 27.33 -4.03 -2.74
CA VAL A 130 26.26 -4.76 -2.04
C VAL A 130 25.02 -3.89 -1.84
N GLY A 131 25.21 -2.64 -1.37
CA GLY A 131 24.08 -1.76 -1.04
C GLY A 131 23.27 -1.36 -2.28
N LEU A 132 23.92 -1.05 -3.39
CA LEU A 132 23.23 -0.70 -4.64
C LEU A 132 22.49 -1.90 -5.23
N THR A 133 23.11 -3.10 -5.23
CA THR A 133 22.45 -4.32 -5.70
C THR A 133 21.23 -4.65 -4.84
N LEU A 134 21.35 -4.57 -3.50
CA LEU A 134 20.23 -4.76 -2.59
C LEU A 134 19.13 -3.72 -2.84
N SER A 135 19.50 -2.45 -3.01
CA SER A 135 18.56 -1.36 -3.30
C SER A 135 17.77 -1.61 -4.58
N ALA A 136 18.44 -2.06 -5.63
CA ALA A 136 17.81 -2.38 -6.91
C ALA A 136 16.80 -3.54 -6.79
N ILE A 137 17.14 -4.60 -6.05
CA ILE A 137 16.25 -5.73 -5.79
C ILE A 137 15.04 -5.27 -4.95
N LEU A 138 15.26 -4.49 -3.90
CA LEU A 138 14.17 -3.97 -3.06
C LEU A 138 13.22 -3.08 -3.87
N ALA A 139 13.74 -2.22 -4.75
CA ALA A 139 12.93 -1.39 -5.62
C ALA A 139 12.11 -2.23 -6.62
N GLU A 140 12.67 -3.28 -7.20
CA GLU A 140 11.96 -4.20 -8.10
C GLU A 140 10.80 -4.92 -7.40
N VAL A 141 10.96 -5.28 -6.12
CA VAL A 141 9.87 -5.88 -5.30
C VAL A 141 8.86 -4.84 -4.81
N GLY A 142 9.06 -3.55 -5.13
CA GLY A 142 8.08 -2.49 -4.88
C GLY A 142 8.31 -1.65 -3.62
N PHE A 143 9.51 -1.71 -3.03
CA PHE A 143 9.89 -0.79 -1.95
C PHE A 143 10.30 0.58 -2.53
N LYS A 144 9.98 1.65 -1.83
CA LYS A 144 10.61 2.95 -2.04
C LYS A 144 11.96 2.93 -1.31
N VAL A 145 13.05 2.96 -2.04
CA VAL A 145 14.39 2.86 -1.46
C VAL A 145 15.08 4.21 -1.43
N ASN A 146 15.56 4.60 -0.24
CA ASN A 146 16.40 5.77 -0.05
C ASN A 146 17.85 5.31 0.12
N GLY A 147 18.69 5.57 -0.86
CA GLY A 147 20.13 5.26 -0.80
C GLY A 147 20.94 6.39 -0.16
N ILE A 148 21.76 6.08 0.83
CA ILE A 148 22.67 7.02 1.49
C ILE A 148 24.10 6.50 1.35
N ASP A 149 25.04 7.37 0.93
CA ASP A 149 26.45 7.07 0.91
C ASP A 149 27.27 8.30 1.30
N ILE A 150 28.38 8.07 1.95
CA ILE A 150 29.35 9.14 2.30
C ILE A 150 30.12 9.62 1.04
N ASN A 151 30.22 8.78 0.01
CA ASN A 151 30.89 9.10 -1.24
C ASN A 151 29.97 9.85 -2.18
N ARG A 152 30.14 11.17 -2.22
CA ARG A 152 29.35 12.05 -3.10
C ARG A 152 29.42 11.71 -4.58
N ASN A 153 30.55 11.12 -5.05
CA ASN A 153 30.69 10.73 -6.45
C ASN A 153 29.74 9.58 -6.81
N ILE A 154 29.55 8.61 -5.90
CA ILE A 154 28.59 7.53 -6.08
C ILE A 154 27.17 8.12 -6.18
N ILE A 155 26.78 8.97 -5.23
CA ILE A 155 25.45 9.59 -5.22
C ILE A 155 25.21 10.43 -6.48
N ASN A 156 26.20 11.24 -6.88
CA ASN A 156 26.07 12.06 -8.09
C ASN A 156 25.92 11.23 -9.39
N LYS A 157 26.57 10.07 -9.47
CA LYS A 157 26.39 9.14 -10.59
C LYS A 157 24.99 8.52 -10.56
N LEU A 158 24.55 8.01 -9.40
CA LEU A 158 23.24 7.38 -9.24
C LEU A 158 22.09 8.34 -9.52
N ASN A 159 22.18 9.60 -9.10
CA ASN A 159 21.19 10.63 -9.43
C ASN A 159 21.09 10.93 -10.94
N LYS A 160 22.14 10.57 -11.70
CA LYS A 160 22.14 10.62 -13.17
C LYS A 160 21.82 9.28 -13.82
N LYS A 161 21.37 8.31 -13.03
CA LYS A 161 21.11 6.91 -13.46
C LYS A 161 22.34 6.19 -13.99
N ILE A 162 23.53 6.61 -13.57
CA ILE A 162 24.82 5.98 -13.95
C ILE A 162 25.28 5.06 -12.84
N VAL A 163 25.38 3.76 -13.12
CA VAL A 163 25.92 2.78 -12.18
C VAL A 163 27.42 3.02 -11.99
N PRO A 164 27.91 3.18 -10.74
CA PRO A 164 29.27 3.60 -10.47
C PRO A 164 30.33 2.50 -10.67
N PHE A 165 29.92 1.25 -10.83
CA PHE A 165 30.77 0.06 -11.04
C PHE A 165 30.09 -0.93 -11.99
N TYR A 166 30.85 -1.88 -12.50
CA TYR A 166 30.31 -2.91 -13.38
C TYR A 166 29.65 -4.04 -12.58
N GLU A 167 28.37 -4.26 -12.82
CA GLU A 167 27.61 -5.42 -12.37
C GLU A 167 26.65 -5.82 -13.48
N LYS A 168 26.62 -7.12 -13.80
CA LYS A 168 25.79 -7.65 -14.87
C LYS A 168 24.31 -7.34 -14.58
N ASP A 169 23.64 -6.74 -15.56
CA ASP A 169 22.23 -6.38 -15.53
C ASP A 169 21.80 -5.27 -14.53
N LEU A 170 22.69 -4.80 -13.64
CA LEU A 170 22.32 -3.80 -12.62
C LEU A 170 21.88 -2.45 -13.23
N SER A 171 22.46 -2.05 -14.36
CA SER A 171 22.05 -0.84 -15.07
C SER A 171 20.57 -0.86 -15.47
N LYS A 172 20.04 -2.00 -15.89
CA LYS A 172 18.63 -2.15 -16.27
C LYS A 172 17.66 -1.87 -15.09
N TYR A 173 18.07 -2.24 -13.87
CA TYR A 173 17.30 -2.00 -12.66
C TYR A 173 17.38 -0.55 -12.19
N VAL A 174 18.54 0.09 -12.33
CA VAL A 174 18.73 1.51 -11.98
C VAL A 174 18.01 2.44 -12.96
N ASP A 175 17.96 2.09 -14.25
CA ASP A 175 17.22 2.88 -15.25
C ASP A 175 15.70 2.81 -15.07
N LYS A 176 15.19 1.67 -14.59
CA LYS A 176 13.77 1.40 -14.43
C LYS A 176 13.16 2.04 -13.16
N ASN A 177 13.97 2.23 -12.11
CA ASN A 177 13.57 2.73 -10.82
C ASN A 177 14.19 4.09 -10.50
#